data_959bef18848297245d828fd4716aa90e
#
_entry.id   959bef18848297245d828fd4716aa90e
#
_cell.length_a   1.000
_cell.length_b   1.000
_cell.length_c   1.000
_cell.angle_alpha   90.00
_cell.angle_beta   90.00
_cell.angle_gamma   90.00
#
_symmetry.space_group_name_H-M   'P 1'
#
loop_
_entity.id
_entity.type
_entity.pdbx_description
1 polymer ?
#
loop_
_entity_poly.entity_id
_entity_poly.type
_entity_poly.pdbx_seq_one_letter_code
_entity_poly.pdbx_strand_id
1 'polypeptide(L)'
;MKTYIYSTAVETARALIKHLISLMEEEPQKIFHIAFSGGSTPSLMFDLWAEEFKDATPWSRMRIYWVDERCVPAEDSESNYGNMRRLLLDEVGIPEEYIFPIDGSNDPDDEANSYSRIVRCNAPLWHGFPALDIVLLGAGEDGHTSSIFPGQEYLLSSFHPYEVSVNPYNGQKRIAMTGCLLFNAKQLIFFVTGRNKSNVVRDILDSGDTGPAAYVAHHAWNCLLYTSPSPRDS
;
A
#
# COMPACT_ATOMS: atom_id res chain seq x y z
N MET A 1 1.86 17.71 -3.42
CA MET A 1 2.35 16.34 -3.73
C MET A 1 3.57 16.43 -4.66
N LYS A 2 4.59 15.59 -4.48
CA LYS A 2 5.75 15.49 -5.38
C LYS A 2 5.58 14.29 -6.29
N THR A 3 5.85 14.48 -7.61
CA THR A 3 5.61 13.44 -8.62
C THR A 3 6.92 13.03 -9.28
N TYR A 4 7.10 11.72 -9.45
CA TYR A 4 8.22 11.10 -10.14
C TYR A 4 7.70 10.27 -11.31
N ILE A 5 8.14 10.63 -12.52
CA ILE A 5 7.69 10.00 -13.77
C ILE A 5 8.90 9.33 -14.43
N TYR A 6 8.76 8.05 -14.76
CA TYR A 6 9.80 7.25 -15.43
C TYR A 6 9.24 6.65 -16.73
N SER A 7 10.11 6.23 -17.64
CA SER A 7 9.71 5.78 -18.97
C SER A 7 8.94 4.46 -18.97
N THR A 8 9.16 3.60 -17.95
CA THR A 8 8.54 2.28 -17.87
C THR A 8 8.12 1.92 -16.44
N ALA A 9 7.21 0.96 -16.31
CA ALA A 9 6.81 0.42 -15.00
C ALA A 9 8.02 -0.19 -14.23
N VAL A 10 8.94 -0.84 -14.93
CA VAL A 10 10.15 -1.42 -14.33
C VAL A 10 11.08 -0.33 -13.80
N GLU A 11 11.32 0.73 -14.56
CA GLU A 11 12.13 1.87 -14.10
C GLU A 11 11.48 2.58 -12.92
N THR A 12 10.15 2.72 -12.92
CA THR A 12 9.39 3.31 -11.82
C THR A 12 9.55 2.46 -10.55
N ALA A 13 9.38 1.12 -10.67
CA ALA A 13 9.56 0.19 -9.56
C ALA A 13 10.99 0.23 -9.00
N ARG A 14 12.00 0.20 -9.89
CA ARG A 14 13.41 0.28 -9.50
C ARG A 14 13.73 1.59 -8.77
N ALA A 15 13.21 2.70 -9.24
CA ALA A 15 13.40 3.99 -8.60
C ALA A 15 12.72 4.06 -7.23
N LEU A 16 11.52 3.49 -7.10
CA LEU A 16 10.81 3.43 -5.83
C LEU A 16 11.56 2.55 -4.82
N ILE A 17 12.04 1.36 -5.20
CA ILE A 17 12.83 0.49 -4.32
C ILE A 17 14.09 1.23 -3.82
N LYS A 18 14.82 1.89 -4.72
CA LYS A 18 16.00 2.70 -4.35
C LYS A 18 15.65 3.82 -3.38
N HIS A 19 14.52 4.48 -3.57
CA HIS A 19 14.04 5.51 -2.64
C HIS A 19 13.77 4.93 -1.25
N LEU A 20 13.08 3.78 -1.17
CA LEU A 20 12.82 3.11 0.11
C LEU A 20 14.11 2.70 0.82
N ILE A 21 15.08 2.15 0.11
CA ILE A 21 16.40 1.79 0.66
C ILE A 21 17.13 3.04 1.16
N SER A 22 17.14 4.13 0.37
CA SER A 22 17.77 5.41 0.76
C SER A 22 17.19 5.97 2.05
N LEU A 23 15.86 5.95 2.22
CA LEU A 23 15.21 6.37 3.46
C LEU A 23 15.69 5.54 4.67
N MET A 24 15.88 4.24 4.47
CA MET A 24 16.40 3.37 5.53
C MET A 24 17.88 3.61 5.82
N GLU A 25 18.67 3.97 4.83
CA GLU A 25 20.09 4.32 4.99
C GLU A 25 20.29 5.66 5.69
N GLU A 26 19.43 6.64 5.43
CA GLU A 26 19.47 7.96 6.10
C GLU A 26 19.17 7.87 7.60
N GLU A 27 18.40 6.87 8.04
CA GLU A 27 18.08 6.63 9.45
C GLU A 27 18.52 5.20 9.88
N PRO A 28 19.83 4.90 10.00
CA PRO A 28 20.35 3.54 10.11
C PRO A 28 19.98 2.80 11.42
N GLN A 29 19.50 3.50 12.44
CA GLN A 29 19.07 2.92 13.71
C GLN A 29 17.55 2.74 13.80
N LYS A 30 16.80 3.24 12.83
CA LYS A 30 15.35 3.22 12.85
C LYS A 30 14.79 1.90 12.32
N ILE A 31 13.72 1.43 12.97
CA ILE A 31 12.85 0.39 12.47
C ILE A 31 11.76 1.06 11.65
N PHE A 32 11.56 0.60 10.42
CA PHE A 32 10.57 1.14 9.49
C PHE A 32 9.31 0.28 9.47
N HIS A 33 8.17 0.88 9.74
CA HIS A 33 6.85 0.27 9.65
C HIS A 33 6.24 0.62 8.31
N ILE A 34 6.10 -0.38 7.41
CA ILE A 34 5.72 -0.17 6.01
C ILE A 34 4.50 -1.03 5.67
N ALA A 35 3.46 -0.43 5.13
CA ALA A 35 2.32 -1.15 4.59
C ALA A 35 2.36 -1.18 3.05
N PHE A 36 2.05 -2.34 2.49
CA PHE A 36 2.04 -2.58 1.05
C PHE A 36 0.64 -2.89 0.53
N SER A 37 0.31 -2.33 -0.63
CA SER A 37 -0.83 -2.78 -1.44
C SER A 37 -0.45 -4.00 -2.27
N GLY A 38 -1.46 -4.74 -2.72
CA GLY A 38 -1.31 -5.80 -3.72
C GLY A 38 -1.68 -5.36 -5.13
N GLY A 39 -1.72 -6.33 -6.04
CA GLY A 39 -2.04 -6.16 -7.45
C GLY A 39 -0.84 -6.24 -8.38
N SER A 40 -1.06 -6.12 -9.69
CA SER A 40 -0.02 -6.36 -10.71
C SER A 40 1.17 -5.39 -10.63
N THR A 41 0.93 -4.12 -10.29
CA THR A 41 1.99 -3.11 -10.15
C THR A 41 2.91 -3.41 -8.97
N PRO A 42 2.42 -3.65 -7.73
CA PRO A 42 3.26 -4.11 -6.64
C PRO A 42 3.93 -5.48 -6.89
N SER A 43 3.26 -6.43 -7.55
CA SER A 43 3.87 -7.73 -7.88
C SER A 43 5.14 -7.59 -8.72
N LEU A 44 5.12 -6.74 -9.74
CA LEU A 44 6.32 -6.40 -10.52
C LEU A 44 7.44 -5.83 -9.64
N MET A 45 7.10 -4.97 -8.67
CA MET A 45 8.07 -4.41 -7.74
C MET A 45 8.65 -5.48 -6.81
N PHE A 46 7.84 -6.41 -6.33
CA PHE A 46 8.28 -7.49 -5.44
C PHE A 46 9.28 -8.42 -6.13
N ASP A 47 8.98 -8.87 -7.36
CA ASP A 47 9.90 -9.65 -8.18
C ASP A 47 11.24 -8.93 -8.36
N LEU A 48 11.18 -7.68 -8.81
CA LEU A 48 12.37 -6.87 -9.05
C LEU A 48 13.18 -6.63 -7.77
N TRP A 49 12.50 -6.48 -6.62
CA TRP A 49 13.15 -6.28 -5.33
C TRP A 49 13.91 -7.53 -4.88
N ALA A 50 13.30 -8.71 -5.05
CA ALA A 50 13.95 -9.99 -4.77
C ALA A 50 15.15 -10.23 -5.69
N GLU A 51 15.03 -9.92 -6.99
CA GLU A 51 16.08 -10.16 -7.97
C GLU A 51 17.27 -9.19 -7.85
N GLU A 52 17.01 -7.89 -7.75
CA GLU A 52 18.05 -6.86 -7.89
C GLU A 52 18.52 -6.25 -6.56
N PHE A 53 17.71 -6.29 -5.50
CA PHE A 53 17.96 -5.48 -4.29
C PHE A 53 17.87 -6.25 -2.97
N LYS A 54 17.74 -7.58 -3.02
CA LYS A 54 17.59 -8.34 -1.77
C LYS A 54 18.76 -8.19 -0.82
N ASP A 55 19.96 -8.14 -1.34
CA ASP A 55 21.20 -8.01 -0.53
C ASP A 55 21.48 -6.57 -0.07
N ALA A 56 20.90 -5.57 -0.76
CA ALA A 56 21.05 -4.17 -0.44
C ALA A 56 20.00 -3.68 0.57
N THR A 57 18.96 -4.46 0.84
CA THR A 57 17.84 -4.04 1.68
C THR A 57 18.05 -4.48 3.13
N PRO A 58 17.93 -3.59 4.11
CA PRO A 58 18.09 -3.92 5.53
C PRO A 58 16.80 -4.55 6.11
N TRP A 59 16.47 -5.77 5.69
CA TRP A 59 15.23 -6.48 6.00
C TRP A 59 14.94 -6.60 7.50
N SER A 60 15.96 -6.75 8.32
CA SER A 60 15.82 -6.85 9.79
C SER A 60 15.24 -5.58 10.44
N ARG A 61 15.31 -4.46 9.73
CA ARG A 61 14.76 -3.17 10.18
C ARG A 61 13.38 -2.85 9.64
N MET A 62 12.75 -3.77 8.90
CA MET A 62 11.39 -3.61 8.39
C MET A 62 10.38 -4.31 9.28
N ARG A 63 9.20 -3.71 9.38
CA ARG A 63 7.96 -4.28 9.93
C ARG A 63 6.91 -4.14 8.84
N ILE A 64 6.45 -5.28 8.33
CA ILE A 64 5.62 -5.33 7.12
C ILE A 64 4.16 -5.50 7.48
N TYR A 65 3.33 -4.64 6.91
CA TYR A 65 1.88 -4.60 7.05
C TYR A 65 1.22 -4.58 5.67
N TRP A 66 -0.09 -4.79 5.64
CA TRP A 66 -0.89 -4.70 4.42
C TRP A 66 -1.83 -3.50 4.45
N VAL A 67 -1.97 -2.82 3.32
CA VAL A 67 -2.92 -1.71 3.13
C VAL A 67 -4.34 -2.25 3.07
N ASP A 68 -4.52 -3.34 2.34
CA ASP A 68 -5.80 -4.04 2.21
C ASP A 68 -5.57 -5.52 1.93
N GLU A 69 -6.58 -6.33 2.18
CA GLU A 69 -6.55 -7.73 1.82
C GLU A 69 -7.94 -8.17 1.33
N ARG A 70 -7.92 -9.18 0.46
CA ARG A 70 -9.11 -9.88 -0.01
C ARG A 70 -9.49 -10.92 1.04
N CYS A 71 -10.79 -11.05 1.31
CA CYS A 71 -11.28 -12.07 2.24
C CYS A 71 -11.26 -13.44 1.57
N VAL A 72 -10.03 -13.95 1.37
CA VAL A 72 -9.69 -15.26 0.80
C VAL A 72 -8.49 -15.86 1.55
N PRO A 73 -8.28 -17.18 1.51
CA PRO A 73 -7.09 -17.81 2.09
C PRO A 73 -5.79 -17.30 1.45
N ALA A 74 -4.67 -17.36 2.18
CA ALA A 74 -3.36 -16.90 1.70
C ALA A 74 -2.86 -17.65 0.45
N GLU A 75 -3.31 -18.90 0.26
CA GLU A 75 -2.98 -19.74 -0.91
C GLU A 75 -3.73 -19.31 -2.16
N ASP A 76 -4.81 -18.54 -2.02
CA ASP A 76 -5.57 -18.03 -3.16
C ASP A 76 -4.73 -17.03 -3.98
N SER A 77 -4.88 -17.10 -5.28
CA SER A 77 -4.18 -16.19 -6.20
C SER A 77 -4.58 -14.72 -6.05
N GLU A 78 -5.72 -14.44 -5.44
CA GLU A 78 -6.18 -13.10 -5.16
C GLU A 78 -5.61 -12.52 -3.85
N SER A 79 -5.03 -13.35 -2.94
CA SER A 79 -4.45 -12.85 -1.69
C SER A 79 -3.25 -11.94 -1.93
N ASN A 80 -3.30 -10.74 -1.37
CA ASN A 80 -2.20 -9.77 -1.42
C ASN A 80 -0.99 -10.29 -0.63
N TYR A 81 -1.23 -10.83 0.56
CA TYR A 81 -0.19 -11.47 1.39
C TYR A 81 0.43 -12.66 0.68
N GLY A 82 -0.39 -13.61 0.21
CA GLY A 82 0.09 -14.80 -0.48
C GLY A 82 0.94 -14.47 -1.71
N ASN A 83 0.56 -13.43 -2.47
CA ASN A 83 1.32 -12.95 -3.62
C ASN A 83 2.67 -12.37 -3.20
N MET A 84 2.70 -11.46 -2.22
CA MET A 84 3.95 -10.87 -1.72
C MET A 84 4.87 -11.94 -1.12
N ARG A 85 4.32 -12.93 -0.42
CA ARG A 85 5.10 -14.03 0.16
C ARG A 85 5.85 -14.79 -0.93
N ARG A 86 5.14 -15.23 -1.97
CA ARG A 86 5.73 -15.99 -3.08
C ARG A 86 6.77 -15.20 -3.88
N LEU A 87 6.54 -13.90 -4.07
CA LEU A 87 7.39 -13.08 -4.95
C LEU A 87 8.58 -12.44 -4.23
N LEU A 88 8.49 -12.26 -2.91
CA LEU A 88 9.51 -11.52 -2.16
C LEU A 88 9.86 -12.17 -0.82
N LEU A 89 8.89 -12.40 0.09
CA LEU A 89 9.20 -12.69 1.48
C LEU A 89 9.93 -14.03 1.66
N ASP A 90 9.58 -15.05 0.89
CA ASP A 90 10.24 -16.37 0.91
C ASP A 90 11.68 -16.31 0.37
N GLU A 91 12.03 -15.27 -0.41
CA GLU A 91 13.35 -15.10 -1.02
C GLU A 91 14.34 -14.27 -0.20
N VAL A 92 13.85 -13.44 0.74
CA VAL A 92 14.68 -12.41 1.39
C VAL A 92 15.02 -12.67 2.85
N GLY A 93 14.47 -13.73 3.46
CA GLY A 93 14.83 -14.16 4.82
C GLY A 93 14.46 -13.16 5.93
N ILE A 94 13.38 -12.40 5.76
CA ILE A 94 12.84 -11.56 6.84
C ILE A 94 12.26 -12.45 7.94
N PRO A 95 12.50 -12.16 9.25
CA PRO A 95 11.91 -12.92 10.34
C PRO A 95 10.38 -12.85 10.34
N GLU A 96 9.73 -13.99 10.55
CA GLU A 96 8.25 -14.09 10.54
C GLU A 96 7.60 -13.14 11.57
N GLU A 97 8.22 -12.92 12.72
CA GLU A 97 7.73 -11.98 13.74
C GLU A 97 7.74 -10.50 13.29
N TYR A 98 8.32 -10.19 12.13
CA TYR A 98 8.33 -8.84 11.53
C TYR A 98 7.28 -8.68 10.43
N ILE A 99 6.54 -9.74 10.14
CA ILE A 99 5.51 -9.79 9.11
C ILE A 99 4.14 -9.86 9.80
N PHE A 100 3.29 -8.90 9.54
CA PHE A 100 1.95 -8.79 10.13
C PHE A 100 0.89 -8.91 9.01
N PRO A 101 0.55 -10.13 8.57
CA PRO A 101 -0.44 -10.32 7.51
C PRO A 101 -1.87 -10.13 8.04
N ILE A 102 -2.77 -9.76 7.14
CA ILE A 102 -4.22 -9.86 7.33
C ILE A 102 -4.62 -11.29 6.96
N ASP A 103 -5.34 -11.97 7.83
CA ASP A 103 -5.86 -13.32 7.55
C ASP A 103 -7.25 -13.24 6.88
N GLY A 104 -7.26 -13.27 5.55
CA GLY A 104 -8.50 -13.23 4.77
C GLY A 104 -9.41 -14.46 4.93
N SER A 105 -8.97 -15.52 5.62
CA SER A 105 -9.78 -16.71 5.90
C SER A 105 -10.73 -16.52 7.07
N ASN A 106 -10.47 -15.56 7.94
CA ASN A 106 -11.29 -15.27 9.12
C ASN A 106 -12.60 -14.56 8.72
N ASP A 107 -13.55 -14.52 9.68
CA ASP A 107 -14.70 -13.63 9.51
C ASP A 107 -14.21 -12.19 9.29
N PRO A 108 -14.70 -11.48 8.26
CA PRO A 108 -14.15 -10.19 7.90
C PRO A 108 -14.24 -9.12 9.00
N ASP A 109 -15.34 -9.08 9.76
CA ASP A 109 -15.53 -8.09 10.83
C ASP A 109 -14.61 -8.40 12.03
N ASP A 110 -14.46 -9.68 12.37
CA ASP A 110 -13.55 -10.15 13.41
C ASP A 110 -12.08 -9.87 13.01
N GLU A 111 -11.71 -10.11 11.75
CA GLU A 111 -10.37 -9.86 11.27
C GLU A 111 -10.04 -8.37 11.22
N ALA A 112 -10.92 -7.52 10.72
CA ALA A 112 -10.73 -6.07 10.72
C ALA A 112 -10.45 -5.53 12.14
N ASN A 113 -11.21 -6.03 13.14
CA ASN A 113 -11.02 -5.69 14.55
C ASN A 113 -9.70 -6.25 15.11
N SER A 114 -9.36 -7.50 14.79
CA SER A 114 -8.13 -8.16 15.23
C SER A 114 -6.90 -7.48 14.65
N TYR A 115 -6.90 -7.23 13.35
CA TYR A 115 -5.80 -6.59 12.67
C TYR A 115 -5.61 -5.13 13.11
N SER A 116 -6.70 -4.41 13.38
CA SER A 116 -6.65 -3.08 14.00
C SER A 116 -5.92 -3.10 15.35
N ARG A 117 -6.11 -4.14 16.16
CA ARG A 117 -5.39 -4.32 17.43
C ARG A 117 -3.92 -4.62 17.20
N ILE A 118 -3.59 -5.51 16.24
CA ILE A 118 -2.21 -5.83 15.87
C ILE A 118 -1.46 -4.56 15.50
N VAL A 119 -2.02 -3.73 14.64
CA VAL A 119 -1.38 -2.47 14.23
C VAL A 119 -1.25 -1.48 15.40
N ARG A 120 -2.28 -1.35 16.25
CA ARG A 120 -2.20 -0.49 17.45
C ARG A 120 -1.13 -0.92 18.45
N CYS A 121 -0.86 -2.21 18.57
CA CYS A 121 0.12 -2.76 19.50
C CYS A 121 1.55 -2.71 18.98
N ASN A 122 1.75 -2.75 17.66
CA ASN A 122 3.07 -2.92 17.05
C ASN A 122 3.59 -1.68 16.32
N ALA A 123 2.71 -0.82 15.80
CA ALA A 123 3.12 0.40 15.11
C ALA A 123 3.41 1.55 16.10
N PRO A 124 4.34 2.46 15.76
CA PRO A 124 4.54 3.68 16.53
C PRO A 124 3.27 4.52 16.62
N LEU A 125 3.17 5.35 17.66
CA LEU A 125 2.04 6.27 17.82
C LEU A 125 2.45 7.69 17.42
N TRP A 126 1.54 8.38 16.72
CA TRP A 126 1.61 9.80 16.41
C TRP A 126 0.26 10.42 16.80
N HIS A 127 0.28 11.44 17.64
CA HIS A 127 -0.94 12.06 18.19
C HIS A 127 -1.96 11.07 18.79
N GLY A 128 -1.45 9.98 19.40
CA GLY A 128 -2.30 8.96 20.03
C GLY A 128 -2.88 7.90 19.08
N PHE A 129 -2.57 7.99 17.79
CA PHE A 129 -2.99 7.00 16.78
C PHE A 129 -1.78 6.28 16.18
N PRO A 130 -1.94 5.01 15.71
CA PRO A 130 -0.87 4.32 15.01
C PRO A 130 -0.43 5.12 13.78
N ALA A 131 0.87 5.20 13.56
CA ALA A 131 1.46 5.91 12.44
C ALA A 131 2.53 5.03 11.79
N LEU A 132 2.25 4.58 10.56
CA LEU A 132 3.23 3.87 9.76
C LEU A 132 4.22 4.86 9.15
N ASP A 133 5.47 4.43 8.99
CA ASP A 133 6.48 5.29 8.36
C ASP A 133 6.19 5.49 6.88
N ILE A 134 5.77 4.41 6.20
CA ILE A 134 5.47 4.44 4.77
C ILE A 134 4.22 3.60 4.50
N VAL A 135 3.32 4.13 3.69
CA VAL A 135 2.17 3.40 3.15
C VAL A 135 2.23 3.48 1.63
N LEU A 136 2.43 2.32 0.98
CA LEU A 136 2.42 2.20 -0.47
C LEU A 136 1.02 1.89 -0.98
N LEU A 137 0.48 2.80 -1.75
CA LEU A 137 -0.87 2.73 -2.31
C LEU A 137 -0.86 2.44 -3.81
N GLY A 138 -1.76 1.56 -4.24
CA GLY A 138 -2.21 1.50 -5.62
C GLY A 138 -3.44 2.37 -5.83
N ALA A 139 -3.88 2.50 -7.08
CA ALA A 139 -5.15 3.10 -7.43
C ALA A 139 -5.89 2.26 -8.47
N GLY A 140 -7.18 2.06 -8.28
CA GLY A 140 -8.06 1.43 -9.26
C GLY A 140 -8.38 2.36 -10.43
N GLU A 141 -8.81 1.80 -11.57
CA GLU A 141 -9.26 2.59 -12.72
C GLU A 141 -10.52 3.42 -12.40
N ASP A 142 -11.30 2.95 -11.44
CA ASP A 142 -12.50 3.58 -10.89
C ASP A 142 -12.20 4.63 -9.79
N GLY A 143 -10.94 4.88 -9.49
CA GLY A 143 -10.50 5.83 -8.48
C GLY A 143 -10.44 5.29 -7.05
N HIS A 144 -10.64 3.97 -6.82
CA HIS A 144 -10.47 3.41 -5.49
C HIS A 144 -9.00 3.35 -5.07
N THR A 145 -8.74 3.35 -3.76
CA THR A 145 -7.45 3.01 -3.13
C THR A 145 -7.71 2.31 -1.82
N SER A 146 -6.78 1.47 -1.33
CA SER A 146 -6.93 0.74 -0.06
C SER A 146 -8.23 -0.09 0.04
N SER A 147 -8.75 -0.58 -1.09
CA SER A 147 -10.10 -1.17 -1.16
C SER A 147 -11.23 -0.25 -0.66
N ILE A 148 -11.01 1.05 -0.60
CA ILE A 148 -12.06 2.06 -0.41
C ILE A 148 -12.57 2.46 -1.79
N PHE A 149 -13.76 2.00 -2.13
CA PHE A 149 -14.39 2.21 -3.43
C PHE A 149 -15.24 3.48 -3.46
N PRO A 150 -15.50 4.07 -4.65
CA PRO A 150 -16.49 5.12 -4.79
C PRO A 150 -17.83 4.74 -4.15
N GLY A 151 -18.39 5.64 -3.32
CA GLY A 151 -19.57 5.39 -2.51
C GLY A 151 -19.28 4.81 -1.11
N GLN A 152 -18.03 4.53 -0.78
CA GLN A 152 -17.60 4.06 0.55
C GLN A 152 -16.61 5.04 1.22
N GLU A 153 -16.64 6.31 0.82
CA GLU A 153 -15.74 7.36 1.32
C GLU A 153 -15.88 7.60 2.84
N TYR A 154 -16.96 7.12 3.46
CA TYR A 154 -17.12 7.14 4.92
C TYR A 154 -15.96 6.46 5.65
N LEU A 155 -15.31 5.47 5.01
CA LEU A 155 -14.12 4.78 5.54
C LEU A 155 -12.91 5.73 5.68
N LEU A 156 -12.85 6.81 4.89
CA LEU A 156 -11.81 7.84 5.02
C LEU A 156 -11.98 8.68 6.27
N SER A 157 -13.17 8.70 6.88
CA SER A 157 -13.45 9.41 8.12
C SER A 157 -13.49 8.49 9.36
N SER A 158 -13.23 7.20 9.20
CA SER A 158 -13.24 6.25 10.31
C SER A 158 -12.06 6.47 11.25
N PHE A 159 -12.29 6.25 12.56
CA PHE A 159 -11.30 6.22 13.63
C PHE A 159 -10.73 4.81 13.90
N HIS A 160 -11.28 3.78 13.26
CA HIS A 160 -10.75 2.42 13.32
C HIS A 160 -9.66 2.27 12.27
N PRO A 161 -8.48 1.68 12.59
CA PRO A 161 -7.40 1.47 11.62
C PRO A 161 -7.79 0.68 10.38
N TYR A 162 -8.62 -0.35 10.56
CA TYR A 162 -9.13 -1.20 9.48
C TYR A 162 -10.62 -1.45 9.65
N GLU A 163 -11.32 -1.51 8.54
CA GLU A 163 -12.73 -1.87 8.46
C GLU A 163 -13.02 -2.74 7.23
N VAL A 164 -14.18 -3.39 7.24
CA VAL A 164 -14.65 -4.16 6.10
C VAL A 164 -15.17 -3.21 5.02
N SER A 165 -14.73 -3.42 3.80
CA SER A 165 -15.30 -2.82 2.59
C SER A 165 -15.84 -3.90 1.66
N VAL A 166 -16.59 -3.50 0.64
CA VAL A 166 -17.17 -4.42 -0.32
C VAL A 166 -16.86 -3.94 -1.72
N ASN A 167 -16.26 -4.81 -2.52
CA ASN A 167 -16.04 -4.55 -3.94
C ASN A 167 -17.40 -4.45 -4.66
N PRO A 168 -17.79 -3.30 -5.22
CA PRO A 168 -19.11 -3.10 -5.80
C PRO A 168 -19.34 -3.90 -7.10
N TYR A 169 -18.27 -4.40 -7.71
CA TYR A 169 -18.35 -5.11 -9.00
C TYR A 169 -18.60 -6.60 -8.87
N ASN A 170 -18.16 -7.22 -7.77
CA ASN A 170 -18.28 -8.67 -7.55
C ASN A 170 -18.80 -9.05 -6.16
N GLY A 171 -19.06 -8.08 -5.29
CA GLY A 171 -19.55 -8.31 -3.93
C GLY A 171 -18.52 -8.89 -2.94
N GLN A 172 -17.25 -9.04 -3.36
CA GLN A 172 -16.20 -9.59 -2.49
C GLN A 172 -15.88 -8.64 -1.35
N LYS A 173 -15.91 -9.17 -0.12
CA LYS A 173 -15.47 -8.43 1.05
C LYS A 173 -13.94 -8.23 1.05
N ARG A 174 -13.50 -7.14 1.63
CA ARG A 174 -12.11 -6.73 1.79
C ARG A 174 -11.90 -6.23 3.21
N ILE A 175 -10.67 -6.37 3.71
CA ILE A 175 -10.20 -5.66 4.89
C ILE A 175 -9.44 -4.45 4.38
N ALA A 176 -9.87 -3.25 4.72
CA ALA A 176 -9.38 -1.99 4.16
C ALA A 176 -8.75 -1.11 5.24
N MET A 177 -7.54 -0.61 5.00
CA MET A 177 -6.95 0.48 5.79
C MET A 177 -7.78 1.75 5.62
N THR A 178 -8.16 2.36 6.72
CA THR A 178 -9.03 3.53 6.73
C THR A 178 -8.26 4.86 6.78
N GLY A 179 -8.99 5.97 6.73
CA GLY A 179 -8.42 7.31 6.87
C GLY A 179 -7.64 7.51 8.17
N CYS A 180 -7.98 6.79 9.24
CA CYS A 180 -7.25 6.81 10.50
C CYS A 180 -5.75 6.55 10.32
N LEU A 181 -5.36 5.57 9.50
CA LEU A 181 -3.96 5.27 9.21
C LEU A 181 -3.44 6.04 8.01
N LEU A 182 -4.25 6.16 6.95
CA LEU A 182 -3.85 6.83 5.70
C LEU A 182 -3.40 8.27 5.97
N PHE A 183 -4.17 9.06 6.72
CA PHE A 183 -3.82 10.45 7.00
C PHE A 183 -2.83 10.62 8.16
N ASN A 184 -2.58 9.57 8.94
CA ASN A 184 -1.59 9.58 10.02
C ASN A 184 -0.23 8.99 9.59
N ALA A 185 -0.11 8.44 8.40
CA ALA A 185 1.14 7.93 7.86
C ALA A 185 2.17 9.05 7.69
N LYS A 186 3.45 8.79 8.01
CA LYS A 186 4.52 9.78 7.82
C LYS A 186 4.78 10.07 6.36
N GLN A 187 4.62 9.07 5.49
CA GLN A 187 4.70 9.22 4.04
C GLN A 187 3.71 8.30 3.35
N LEU A 188 2.87 8.87 2.50
CA LEU A 188 2.06 8.13 1.53
C LEU A 188 2.76 8.13 0.17
N ILE A 189 2.81 6.97 -0.48
CA ILE A 189 3.39 6.84 -1.82
C ILE A 189 2.38 6.12 -2.71
N PHE A 190 1.83 6.82 -3.67
CA PHE A 190 1.10 6.19 -4.76
C PHE A 190 2.09 5.60 -5.77
N PHE A 191 1.97 4.31 -6.03
CA PHE A 191 2.70 3.59 -7.07
C PHE A 191 1.71 3.08 -8.11
N VAL A 192 1.57 3.84 -9.20
CA VAL A 192 0.51 3.64 -10.19
C VAL A 192 1.12 3.65 -11.58
N THR A 193 1.10 2.50 -12.27
CA THR A 193 1.67 2.34 -13.61
C THR A 193 0.68 1.66 -14.54
N GLY A 194 0.82 1.89 -15.85
CA GLY A 194 0.02 1.26 -16.88
C GLY A 194 -0.96 2.22 -17.57
N ARG A 195 -1.21 1.94 -18.86
CA ARG A 195 -2.07 2.77 -19.72
C ARG A 195 -3.49 2.95 -19.21
N ASN A 196 -4.04 1.88 -18.65
CA ASN A 196 -5.40 1.85 -18.10
C ASN A 196 -5.54 2.73 -16.82
N LYS A 197 -4.44 3.17 -16.25
CA LYS A 197 -4.41 4.05 -15.07
C LYS A 197 -4.29 5.55 -15.39
N SER A 198 -4.24 5.93 -16.66
CA SER A 198 -4.05 7.34 -17.07
C SER A 198 -5.11 8.30 -16.52
N ASN A 199 -6.37 7.85 -16.43
CA ASN A 199 -7.44 8.69 -15.89
C ASN A 199 -7.27 8.91 -14.39
N VAL A 200 -7.07 7.85 -13.60
CA VAL A 200 -6.87 7.98 -12.14
C VAL A 200 -5.58 8.73 -11.80
N VAL A 201 -4.52 8.59 -12.59
CA VAL A 201 -3.29 9.38 -12.41
C VAL A 201 -3.57 10.86 -12.67
N ARG A 202 -4.33 11.20 -13.73
CA ARG A 202 -4.77 12.57 -13.95
C ARG A 202 -5.60 13.10 -12.79
N ASP A 203 -6.56 12.33 -12.30
CA ASP A 203 -7.42 12.73 -11.19
C ASP A 203 -6.63 12.96 -9.89
N ILE A 204 -5.58 12.16 -9.65
CA ILE A 204 -4.64 12.36 -8.54
C ILE A 204 -3.81 13.65 -8.71
N LEU A 205 -3.49 14.04 -9.95
CA LEU A 205 -2.70 15.24 -10.24
C LEU A 205 -3.55 16.52 -10.32
N ASP A 206 -4.80 16.40 -10.71
CA ASP A 206 -5.75 17.51 -10.78
C ASP A 206 -6.21 17.91 -9.37
N SER A 207 -6.75 19.11 -9.21
CA SER A 207 -7.17 19.65 -7.91
C SER A 207 -8.56 19.20 -7.43
N GLY A 208 -9.23 18.29 -8.16
CA GLY A 208 -10.57 17.82 -7.82
C GLY A 208 -10.54 16.49 -7.06
N ASP A 209 -11.37 16.36 -6.03
CA ASP A 209 -11.52 15.11 -5.26
C ASP A 209 -12.50 14.16 -5.98
N THR A 210 -12.07 13.61 -7.12
CA THR A 210 -12.90 12.80 -8.02
C THR A 210 -13.01 11.32 -7.63
N GLY A 211 -12.63 10.97 -6.41
CA GLY A 211 -12.71 9.62 -5.85
C GLY A 211 -11.74 9.40 -4.70
N PRO A 212 -11.79 8.25 -4.05
CA PRO A 212 -10.99 7.98 -2.87
C PRO A 212 -9.47 8.20 -3.07
N ALA A 213 -8.90 7.77 -4.21
CA ALA A 213 -7.47 7.93 -4.48
C ALA A 213 -7.08 9.40 -4.61
N ALA A 214 -7.83 10.21 -5.37
CA ALA A 214 -7.58 11.64 -5.51
C ALA A 214 -7.75 12.35 -4.16
N TYR A 215 -8.83 12.03 -3.44
CA TYR A 215 -9.07 12.59 -2.10
C TYR A 215 -7.88 12.31 -1.16
N VAL A 216 -7.44 11.06 -1.06
CA VAL A 216 -6.29 10.69 -0.20
C VAL A 216 -5.03 11.43 -0.64
N ALA A 217 -4.75 11.51 -1.93
CA ALA A 217 -3.57 12.20 -2.46
C ALA A 217 -3.55 13.69 -2.12
N HIS A 218 -4.70 14.36 -2.15
CA HIS A 218 -4.82 15.80 -1.89
C HIS A 218 -4.82 16.15 -0.41
N HIS A 219 -5.37 15.27 0.43
CA HIS A 219 -5.54 15.55 1.86
C HIS A 219 -4.43 14.95 2.75
N ALA A 220 -3.57 14.07 2.21
CA ALA A 220 -2.39 13.60 2.93
C ALA A 220 -1.31 14.69 3.00
N TRP A 221 -0.76 14.90 4.19
CA TRP A 221 0.23 15.96 4.43
C TRP A 221 1.59 15.71 3.74
N ASN A 222 1.93 14.46 3.47
CA ASN A 222 3.17 14.05 2.80
C ASN A 222 2.90 12.92 1.80
N CYS A 223 2.50 13.29 0.59
CA CYS A 223 2.15 12.36 -0.47
C CYS A 223 3.11 12.47 -1.65
N LEU A 224 3.57 11.31 -2.15
CA LEU A 224 4.37 11.16 -3.36
C LEU A 224 3.59 10.35 -4.39
N LEU A 225 3.86 10.59 -5.66
CA LEU A 225 3.37 9.79 -6.78
C LEU A 225 4.55 9.27 -7.60
N TYR A 226 4.65 7.96 -7.74
CA TYR A 226 5.55 7.25 -8.65
C TYR A 226 4.72 6.67 -9.79
N THR A 227 4.99 7.08 -11.01
CA THR A 227 4.22 6.67 -12.18
C THR A 227 5.11 6.55 -13.42
N SER A 228 4.62 5.83 -14.42
CA SER A 228 5.18 5.82 -15.77
C SER A 228 4.21 6.51 -16.73
N PRO A 229 4.69 7.24 -17.76
CA PRO A 229 3.82 7.85 -18.73
C PRO A 229 2.98 6.82 -19.47
N SER A 230 1.80 7.24 -19.89
CA SER A 230 1.05 6.51 -20.91
C SER A 230 1.88 6.55 -22.22
N PRO A 231 1.93 5.44 -22.98
CA PRO A 231 2.60 5.47 -24.29
C PRO A 231 2.00 6.45 -25.32
N ARG A 232 1.02 7.26 -24.93
CA ARG A 232 0.55 8.40 -25.74
C ARG A 232 1.37 9.66 -25.52
N ASP A 233 2.25 9.69 -24.52
CA ASP A 233 3.07 10.85 -24.16
C ASP A 233 4.53 10.69 -24.63
N SER A 234 4.80 9.67 -25.45
CA SER A 234 6.12 9.41 -26.09
C SER A 234 6.06 9.59 -27.58
#